data_83eda266eef271e9e135ae9c58c52c82
#
_entry.id   83eda266eef271e9e135ae9c58c52c82
#
_cell.length_a   1.000
_cell.length_b   1.000
_cell.length_c   1.000
_cell.angle_alpha   90.00
_cell.angle_beta   90.00
_cell.angle_gamma   90.00
#
_symmetry.space_group_name_H-M   'P 1'
#
loop_
_entity.id
_entity.type
_entity.pdbx_description
1 polymer ?
#
loop_
_entity_poly.entity_id
_entity_poly.type
_entity_poly.pdbx_seq_one_letter_code
_entity_poly.pdbx_strand_id
1 'polypeptide(L)'
;MRAGRACVPPRIARAIRLILGFVVALLVPALTAAQPQPAFPALTGRVVDAANILKPEDRAALEQKLKAHEDKTTDQVVVATLPGLGGTSVEDYANRLFRHWALGQKAKNNGVLLVVAPNERKARIEVGYGLEGALTDALTKVIIATAMAPKFKQNDFPGGLQAGVDAILSVLTGDAEEWQRRAKVRSDESAAIDPFLVLVILVVLAFVLTRLMRGRGGPRRYHRTRSGGWIAAPAPSGGGWGGGWSGGGGGDSGGFSGGGGSSGGGGASGDW
;
A
#
# COMPACT_ATOMS: atom_id res chain seq x y z
N MET A 1 -51.70 29.28 -44.39
CA MET A 1 -50.85 28.11 -44.55
C MET A 1 -50.66 27.47 -43.20
N ARG A 2 -51.30 26.30 -42.95
CA ARG A 2 -51.18 25.52 -41.68
C ARG A 2 -50.08 24.49 -41.87
N ALA A 3 -48.96 24.65 -41.15
CA ALA A 3 -47.90 23.65 -41.13
C ALA A 3 -48.38 22.36 -40.44
N GLY A 4 -48.51 21.28 -41.22
CA GLY A 4 -48.87 19.95 -40.69
C GLY A 4 -47.81 19.41 -39.74
N ARG A 5 -48.15 19.26 -38.46
CA ARG A 5 -47.29 18.51 -37.51
C ARG A 5 -47.30 17.05 -37.89
N ALA A 6 -46.18 16.54 -38.38
CA ALA A 6 -45.99 15.10 -38.64
C ALA A 6 -46.09 14.35 -37.30
N CYS A 7 -47.18 13.58 -37.14
CA CYS A 7 -47.39 12.71 -35.98
C CYS A 7 -46.52 11.46 -36.12
N VAL A 8 -45.44 11.40 -35.35
CA VAL A 8 -44.54 10.25 -35.33
C VAL A 8 -45.28 9.08 -34.63
N PRO A 9 -45.45 7.91 -35.27
CA PRO A 9 -46.19 6.79 -34.67
C PRO A 9 -45.53 6.31 -33.40
N PRO A 10 -46.29 5.92 -32.35
CA PRO A 10 -45.80 5.63 -31.01
C PRO A 10 -44.77 4.50 -30.95
N ARG A 11 -44.76 3.61 -31.94
CA ARG A 11 -43.72 2.54 -32.06
C ARG A 11 -42.36 3.08 -32.44
N ILE A 12 -42.31 4.07 -33.35
CA ILE A 12 -41.04 4.72 -33.77
C ILE A 12 -40.48 5.59 -32.63
N ALA A 13 -41.34 6.30 -31.90
CA ALA A 13 -40.92 7.10 -30.74
C ALA A 13 -40.33 6.22 -29.60
N ARG A 14 -40.85 5.01 -29.38
CA ARG A 14 -40.28 4.05 -28.43
C ARG A 14 -38.92 3.51 -28.90
N ALA A 15 -38.79 3.14 -30.18
CA ALA A 15 -37.51 2.69 -30.75
C ALA A 15 -36.41 3.76 -30.64
N ILE A 16 -36.73 5.00 -30.94
CA ILE A 16 -35.77 6.13 -30.82
C ILE A 16 -35.33 6.34 -29.36
N ARG A 17 -36.24 6.23 -28.38
CA ARG A 17 -35.90 6.33 -26.96
C ARG A 17 -35.00 5.20 -26.50
N LEU A 18 -35.23 3.98 -26.94
CA LEU A 18 -34.38 2.83 -26.61
C LEU A 18 -33.00 2.93 -27.25
N ILE A 19 -32.91 3.39 -28.49
CA ILE A 19 -31.63 3.60 -29.18
C ILE A 19 -30.84 4.73 -28.50
N LEU A 20 -31.52 5.83 -28.19
CA LEU A 20 -30.87 6.97 -27.47
C LEU A 20 -30.40 6.55 -26.07
N GLY A 21 -31.20 5.77 -25.34
CA GLY A 21 -30.80 5.21 -24.03
C GLY A 21 -29.60 4.27 -24.14
N PHE A 22 -29.55 3.44 -25.18
CA PHE A 22 -28.44 2.52 -25.44
C PHE A 22 -27.15 3.28 -25.82
N VAL A 23 -27.27 4.33 -26.66
CA VAL A 23 -26.13 5.19 -27.03
C VAL A 23 -25.59 5.97 -25.82
N VAL A 24 -26.46 6.48 -24.95
CA VAL A 24 -26.06 7.14 -23.71
C VAL A 24 -25.39 6.13 -22.76
N ALA A 25 -25.92 4.93 -22.62
CA ALA A 25 -25.32 3.88 -21.79
C ALA A 25 -23.95 3.40 -22.31
N LEU A 26 -23.72 3.44 -23.63
CA LEU A 26 -22.40 3.16 -24.24
C LEU A 26 -21.39 4.31 -24.10
N LEU A 27 -21.86 5.56 -23.95
CA LEU A 27 -21.01 6.74 -23.79
C LEU A 27 -20.58 6.99 -22.32
N VAL A 28 -21.34 6.49 -21.35
CA VAL A 28 -21.03 6.66 -19.91
C VAL A 28 -19.71 6.01 -19.49
N PRO A 29 -19.30 4.81 -19.94
CA PRO A 29 -18.01 4.26 -19.57
C PRO A 29 -16.79 4.99 -20.17
N ALA A 30 -16.97 5.82 -21.20
CA ALA A 30 -15.88 6.59 -21.79
C ALA A 30 -15.46 7.81 -20.96
N LEU A 31 -16.22 8.18 -19.93
CA LEU A 31 -15.90 9.22 -18.96
C LEU A 31 -15.26 8.69 -17.66
N THR A 32 -14.69 7.48 -17.65
CA THR A 32 -13.74 7.12 -16.59
C THR A 32 -12.55 8.05 -16.74
N ALA A 33 -12.59 9.17 -16.03
CA ALA A 33 -11.50 10.11 -15.93
C ALA A 33 -10.26 9.32 -15.51
N ALA A 34 -9.25 9.26 -16.39
CA ALA A 34 -7.92 8.79 -16.02
C ALA A 34 -7.52 9.66 -14.82
N GLN A 35 -7.43 9.05 -13.64
CA GLN A 35 -6.97 9.79 -12.46
C GLN A 35 -5.58 10.31 -12.80
N PRO A 36 -5.31 11.61 -12.62
CA PRO A 36 -4.00 12.16 -12.88
C PRO A 36 -3.01 11.38 -12.02
N GLN A 37 -2.06 10.71 -12.65
CA GLN A 37 -1.00 10.02 -11.92
C GLN A 37 -0.20 11.08 -11.18
N PRO A 38 0.12 10.87 -9.88
CA PRO A 38 0.94 11.82 -9.15
C PRO A 38 2.26 12.03 -9.91
N ALA A 39 2.62 13.29 -10.12
CA ALA A 39 3.91 13.62 -10.72
C ALA A 39 5.01 13.22 -9.72
N PHE A 40 5.82 12.24 -10.07
CA PHE A 40 6.93 11.82 -9.25
C PHE A 40 8.08 12.85 -9.35
N PRO A 41 8.79 13.17 -8.25
CA PRO A 41 9.97 14.00 -8.29
C PRO A 41 11.07 13.31 -9.09
N ALA A 42 11.93 14.09 -9.73
CA ALA A 42 13.09 13.57 -10.43
C ALA A 42 14.12 13.00 -9.43
N LEU A 43 14.75 11.88 -9.76
CA LEU A 43 15.83 11.30 -8.97
C LEU A 43 17.11 12.12 -9.16
N THR A 44 17.33 13.10 -8.28
CA THR A 44 18.48 14.03 -8.39
C THR A 44 19.72 13.55 -7.63
N GLY A 45 19.59 12.56 -6.77
CA GLY A 45 20.64 12.00 -5.92
C GLY A 45 20.07 10.90 -5.01
N ARG A 46 20.86 10.48 -4.03
CA ARG A 46 20.40 9.51 -3.02
C ARG A 46 19.46 10.11 -1.99
N VAL A 47 19.42 11.45 -1.92
CA VAL A 47 18.48 12.19 -1.06
C VAL A 47 17.69 13.18 -1.90
N VAL A 48 16.41 12.92 -2.10
CA VAL A 48 15.46 13.77 -2.82
C VAL A 48 14.54 14.44 -1.81
N ASP A 49 14.85 15.68 -1.44
CA ASP A 49 14.08 16.45 -0.45
C ASP A 49 13.06 17.36 -1.15
N ALA A 50 11.97 16.77 -1.67
CA ALA A 50 10.90 17.54 -2.31
C ALA A 50 10.00 18.27 -1.28
N ALA A 51 9.99 17.85 -0.04
CA ALA A 51 9.24 18.51 1.04
C ALA A 51 10.01 19.70 1.67
N ASN A 52 11.28 19.88 1.32
CA ASN A 52 12.18 20.92 1.85
C ASN A 52 12.22 20.94 3.39
N ILE A 53 12.36 19.76 4.00
CA ILE A 53 12.43 19.58 5.45
C ILE A 53 13.86 19.38 5.97
N LEU A 54 14.82 19.23 5.06
CA LEU A 54 16.24 19.06 5.39
C LEU A 54 17.02 20.34 5.16
N LYS A 55 17.92 20.66 6.08
CA LYS A 55 18.94 21.67 5.84
C LYS A 55 19.98 21.13 4.85
N PRO A 56 20.67 22.01 4.11
CA PRO A 56 21.70 21.60 3.16
C PRO A 56 22.78 20.70 3.77
N GLU A 57 23.21 20.99 5.02
CA GLU A 57 24.20 20.20 5.74
C GLU A 57 23.70 18.78 6.08
N ASP A 58 22.44 18.64 6.54
CA ASP A 58 21.84 17.33 6.86
C ASP A 58 21.67 16.49 5.60
N ARG A 59 21.22 17.12 4.49
CA ARG A 59 21.11 16.48 3.19
C ARG A 59 22.46 15.99 2.69
N ALA A 60 23.51 16.83 2.77
CA ALA A 60 24.86 16.45 2.34
C ALA A 60 25.42 15.30 3.18
N ALA A 61 25.22 15.31 4.50
CA ALA A 61 25.65 14.24 5.39
C ALA A 61 24.97 12.90 5.06
N LEU A 62 23.65 12.90 4.83
CA LEU A 62 22.91 11.72 4.40
C LEU A 62 23.39 11.21 3.04
N GLU A 63 23.56 12.11 2.05
CA GLU A 63 24.04 11.76 0.71
C GLU A 63 25.41 11.08 0.76
N GLN A 64 26.35 11.63 1.55
CA GLN A 64 27.69 11.07 1.74
C GLN A 64 27.63 9.68 2.40
N LYS A 65 26.80 9.51 3.43
CA LYS A 65 26.62 8.24 4.14
C LYS A 65 26.07 7.16 3.22
N LEU A 66 25.02 7.47 2.47
CA LEU A 66 24.39 6.56 1.52
C LEU A 66 25.34 6.19 0.38
N LYS A 67 26.09 7.17 -0.14
CA LYS A 67 27.12 6.92 -1.14
C LYS A 67 28.19 5.98 -0.62
N ALA A 68 28.71 6.21 0.58
CA ALA A 68 29.76 5.39 1.18
C ALA A 68 29.31 3.93 1.41
N HIS A 69 28.01 3.72 1.67
CA HIS A 69 27.43 2.39 1.76
C HIS A 69 27.35 1.71 0.39
N GLU A 70 26.79 2.39 -0.60
CA GLU A 70 26.66 1.87 -1.97
C GLU A 70 28.01 1.53 -2.59
N ASP A 71 29.03 2.37 -2.36
CA ASP A 71 30.41 2.13 -2.83
C ASP A 71 31.01 0.82 -2.24
N LYS A 72 30.56 0.39 -1.03
CA LYS A 72 31.05 -0.82 -0.35
C LYS A 72 30.24 -2.08 -0.68
N THR A 73 28.91 -1.96 -0.74
CA THR A 73 27.99 -3.12 -0.80
C THR A 73 27.34 -3.27 -2.15
N THR A 74 27.30 -2.21 -2.96
CA THR A 74 26.50 -2.07 -4.17
C THR A 74 24.99 -1.90 -3.93
N ASP A 75 24.54 -1.93 -2.67
CA ASP A 75 23.13 -1.75 -2.35
C ASP A 75 22.74 -0.28 -2.43
N GLN A 76 21.68 -0.01 -3.16
CA GLN A 76 21.23 1.35 -3.46
C GLN A 76 20.14 1.78 -2.49
N VAL A 77 20.48 2.63 -1.53
CA VAL A 77 19.52 3.19 -0.58
C VAL A 77 19.24 4.65 -0.92
N VAL A 78 17.96 4.99 -1.08
CA VAL A 78 17.50 6.33 -1.44
C VAL A 78 16.48 6.83 -0.42
N VAL A 79 16.59 8.11 -0.08
CA VAL A 79 15.64 8.81 0.79
C VAL A 79 14.84 9.81 -0.03
N ALA A 80 13.52 9.78 0.10
CA ALA A 80 12.60 10.73 -0.51
C ALA A 80 11.72 11.39 0.52
N THR A 81 11.74 12.71 0.60
CA THR A 81 10.74 13.46 1.35
C THR A 81 9.74 14.07 0.38
N LEU A 82 8.46 13.95 0.69
CA LEU A 82 7.38 14.34 -0.21
C LEU A 82 6.45 15.35 0.45
N PRO A 83 6.07 16.45 -0.23
CA PRO A 83 5.10 17.39 0.32
C PRO A 83 3.69 16.80 0.41
N GLY A 84 3.42 15.71 -0.29
CA GLY A 84 2.12 15.04 -0.28
C GLY A 84 2.09 13.81 -1.17
N LEU A 85 1.14 12.91 -0.91
CA LEU A 85 0.97 11.63 -1.61
C LEU A 85 -0.06 11.69 -2.75
N GLY A 86 -0.61 12.87 -3.05
CA GLY A 86 -1.58 13.04 -4.14
C GLY A 86 -2.88 12.23 -3.97
N GLY A 87 -3.29 11.96 -2.73
CA GLY A 87 -4.50 11.19 -2.44
C GLY A 87 -4.34 9.66 -2.56
N THR A 88 -3.13 9.17 -2.82
CA THR A 88 -2.83 7.73 -2.83
C THR A 88 -2.30 7.28 -1.47
N SER A 89 -2.31 5.97 -1.20
CA SER A 89 -1.65 5.43 -0.01
C SER A 89 -0.13 5.55 -0.12
N VAL A 90 0.56 5.60 1.03
CA VAL A 90 2.02 5.66 1.05
C VAL A 90 2.65 4.39 0.44
N GLU A 91 1.97 3.26 0.56
CA GLU A 91 2.37 1.97 -0.02
C GLU A 91 2.36 2.02 -1.55
N ASP A 92 1.23 2.46 -2.13
CA ASP A 92 1.10 2.54 -3.58
C ASP A 92 2.05 3.59 -4.17
N TYR A 93 2.14 4.76 -3.52
CA TYR A 93 3.05 5.82 -3.94
C TYR A 93 4.51 5.36 -3.92
N ALA A 94 4.98 4.79 -2.80
CA ALA A 94 6.36 4.35 -2.65
C ALA A 94 6.72 3.23 -3.62
N ASN A 95 5.84 2.24 -3.83
CA ASN A 95 6.07 1.15 -4.77
C ASN A 95 6.17 1.66 -6.22
N ARG A 96 5.28 2.58 -6.62
CA ARG A 96 5.33 3.20 -7.95
C ARG A 96 6.56 4.08 -8.12
N LEU A 97 6.94 4.86 -7.10
CA LEU A 97 8.13 5.70 -7.10
C LEU A 97 9.39 4.86 -7.20
N PHE A 98 9.47 3.76 -6.44
CA PHE A 98 10.59 2.81 -6.50
C PHE A 98 10.79 2.27 -7.91
N ARG A 99 9.70 1.86 -8.56
CA ARG A 99 9.71 1.35 -9.94
C ARG A 99 9.99 2.44 -10.96
N HIS A 100 9.46 3.64 -10.76
CA HIS A 100 9.70 4.79 -11.64
C HIS A 100 11.18 5.18 -11.63
N TRP A 101 11.81 5.16 -10.47
CA TRP A 101 13.24 5.40 -10.32
C TRP A 101 14.11 4.18 -10.64
N ALA A 102 13.50 3.01 -10.79
CA ALA A 102 14.16 1.74 -11.07
C ALA A 102 15.32 1.45 -10.11
N LEU A 103 15.08 1.62 -8.78
CA LEU A 103 16.11 1.54 -7.77
C LEU A 103 16.71 0.14 -7.62
N GLY A 104 18.03 0.08 -7.40
CA GLY A 104 18.80 -1.14 -7.29
C GLY A 104 19.24 -1.69 -8.65
N GLN A 105 20.16 -2.63 -8.64
CA GLN A 105 20.66 -3.28 -9.85
C GLN A 105 19.64 -4.29 -10.38
N LYS A 106 19.39 -4.31 -11.69
CA LYS A 106 18.43 -5.21 -12.35
C LYS A 106 18.64 -6.69 -12.02
N ALA A 107 19.90 -7.11 -11.92
CA ALA A 107 20.24 -8.50 -11.63
C ALA A 107 20.09 -8.88 -10.15
N LYS A 108 20.24 -7.91 -9.25
CA LYS A 108 20.26 -8.13 -7.79
C LYS A 108 18.98 -7.66 -7.09
N ASN A 109 18.25 -6.71 -7.67
CA ASN A 109 17.10 -6.04 -7.05
C ASN A 109 17.41 -5.50 -5.64
N ASN A 110 18.61 -4.93 -5.47
CA ASN A 110 19.19 -4.52 -4.20
C ASN A 110 18.97 -3.03 -3.93
N GLY A 111 17.76 -2.56 -4.18
CA GLY A 111 17.33 -1.20 -3.89
C GLY A 111 16.54 -1.11 -2.57
N VAL A 112 16.66 0.02 -1.88
CA VAL A 112 15.81 0.40 -0.73
C VAL A 112 15.37 1.86 -0.91
N LEU A 113 14.09 2.14 -0.70
CA LEU A 113 13.53 3.48 -0.74
C LEU A 113 12.87 3.83 0.59
N LEU A 114 13.41 4.84 1.27
CA LEU A 114 12.78 5.44 2.43
C LEU A 114 11.96 6.67 2.01
N VAL A 115 10.63 6.56 2.10
CA VAL A 115 9.70 7.66 1.82
C VAL A 115 9.18 8.25 3.11
N VAL A 116 9.17 9.58 3.20
CA VAL A 116 8.56 10.32 4.31
C VAL A 116 7.65 11.41 3.75
N ALA A 117 6.38 11.40 4.14
CA ALA A 117 5.38 12.40 3.81
C ALA A 117 4.95 13.14 5.10
N PRO A 118 5.54 14.29 5.41
CA PRO A 118 5.33 14.97 6.69
C PRO A 118 3.90 15.44 6.90
N ASN A 119 3.23 15.91 5.86
CA ASN A 119 1.86 16.42 5.95
C ASN A 119 0.85 15.33 6.29
N GLU A 120 1.02 14.13 5.73
CA GLU A 120 0.18 12.96 6.02
C GLU A 120 0.67 12.18 7.25
N ARG A 121 1.83 12.54 7.82
CA ARG A 121 2.49 11.82 8.91
C ARG A 121 2.72 10.34 8.58
N LYS A 122 3.17 10.08 7.38
CA LYS A 122 3.40 8.72 6.86
C LYS A 122 4.87 8.52 6.52
N ALA A 123 5.40 7.37 6.93
CA ALA A 123 6.71 6.89 6.49
C ALA A 123 6.58 5.48 5.93
N ARG A 124 7.39 5.17 4.91
CA ARG A 124 7.47 3.83 4.35
C ARG A 124 8.90 3.51 3.98
N ILE A 125 9.30 2.28 4.26
CA ILE A 125 10.52 1.68 3.73
C ILE A 125 10.08 0.66 2.70
N GLU A 126 10.38 0.88 1.44
CA GLU A 126 10.14 -0.03 0.32
C GLU A 126 11.43 -0.77 0.02
N VAL A 127 11.36 -2.10 -0.11
CA VAL A 127 12.54 -2.97 -0.23
C VAL A 127 12.48 -3.72 -1.55
N GLY A 128 13.59 -3.76 -2.28
CA GLY A 128 13.73 -4.57 -3.49
C GLY A 128 13.86 -6.05 -3.16
N TYR A 129 13.41 -6.90 -4.06
CA TYR A 129 13.35 -8.36 -3.87
C TYR A 129 14.64 -9.00 -3.34
N GLY A 130 15.80 -8.47 -3.76
CA GLY A 130 17.10 -9.04 -3.34
C GLY A 130 17.47 -8.78 -1.88
N LEU A 131 16.82 -7.81 -1.25
CA LEU A 131 17.08 -7.40 0.15
C LEU A 131 15.97 -7.80 1.12
N GLU A 132 14.84 -8.36 0.66
CA GLU A 132 13.70 -8.75 1.52
C GLU A 132 14.11 -9.79 2.57
N GLY A 133 15.11 -10.65 2.27
CA GLY A 133 15.63 -11.62 3.22
C GLY A 133 16.43 -11.00 4.38
N ALA A 134 17.11 -9.89 4.14
CA ALA A 134 17.87 -9.17 5.16
C ALA A 134 17.00 -8.10 5.85
N LEU A 135 16.30 -7.28 5.06
CA LEU A 135 15.46 -6.19 5.52
C LEU A 135 13.98 -6.57 5.39
N THR A 136 13.53 -7.44 6.30
CA THR A 136 12.14 -7.96 6.29
C THR A 136 11.10 -6.89 6.66
N ASP A 137 9.83 -7.13 6.34
CA ASP A 137 8.71 -6.25 6.70
C ASP A 137 8.63 -6.00 8.21
N ALA A 138 8.90 -7.03 9.01
CA ALA A 138 8.91 -6.91 10.47
C ALA A 138 10.03 -5.96 10.94
N LEU A 139 11.22 -6.07 10.37
CA LEU A 139 12.35 -5.20 10.69
C LEU A 139 12.11 -3.75 10.26
N THR A 140 11.62 -3.54 9.03
CA THR A 140 11.30 -2.20 8.54
C THR A 140 10.24 -1.51 9.39
N LYS A 141 9.21 -2.26 9.84
CA LYS A 141 8.20 -1.76 10.77
C LYS A 141 8.79 -1.36 12.12
N VAL A 142 9.69 -2.16 12.67
CA VAL A 142 10.38 -1.85 13.93
C VAL A 142 11.26 -0.61 13.77
N ILE A 143 12.01 -0.49 12.69
CA ILE A 143 12.85 0.69 12.40
C ILE A 143 11.98 1.95 12.39
N ILE A 144 10.89 1.98 11.63
CA ILE A 144 9.99 3.14 11.59
C ILE A 144 9.48 3.47 13.00
N ALA A 145 8.97 2.46 13.72
CA ALA A 145 8.30 2.68 14.99
C ALA A 145 9.23 3.04 16.15
N THR A 146 10.51 2.61 16.13
CA THR A 146 11.44 2.80 17.25
C THR A 146 12.53 3.81 16.98
N ALA A 147 13.02 3.92 15.75
CA ALA A 147 14.08 4.85 15.40
C ALA A 147 13.54 6.18 14.85
N MET A 148 12.49 6.15 14.02
CA MET A 148 12.03 7.33 13.29
C MET A 148 10.85 8.03 13.96
N ALA A 149 9.76 7.31 14.25
CA ALA A 149 8.51 7.89 14.75
C ALA A 149 8.65 8.73 16.04
N PRO A 150 9.48 8.35 17.05
CA PRO A 150 9.66 9.18 18.23
C PRO A 150 10.26 10.57 17.93
N LYS A 151 11.16 10.66 16.95
CA LYS A 151 11.78 11.91 16.50
C LYS A 151 10.81 12.73 15.66
N PHE A 152 10.07 12.11 14.75
CA PHE A 152 9.05 12.77 13.94
C PHE A 152 7.92 13.37 14.78
N LYS A 153 7.52 12.72 15.89
CA LYS A 153 6.58 13.30 16.88
C LYS A 153 7.08 14.59 17.52
N GLN A 154 8.39 14.76 17.58
CA GLN A 154 9.04 15.96 18.09
C GLN A 154 9.35 16.98 16.96
N ASN A 155 8.89 16.74 15.73
CA ASN A 155 9.22 17.49 14.53
C ASN A 155 10.72 17.48 14.16
N ASP A 156 11.51 16.56 14.74
CA ASP A 156 12.92 16.35 14.38
C ASP A 156 12.99 15.42 13.15
N PHE A 157 12.65 15.97 11.98
CA PHE A 157 12.71 15.22 10.72
C PHE A 157 14.13 14.83 10.33
N PRO A 158 15.14 15.72 10.39
CA PRO A 158 16.51 15.34 10.07
C PRO A 158 17.03 14.21 10.96
N GLY A 159 16.85 14.32 12.28
CA GLY A 159 17.26 13.29 13.22
C GLY A 159 16.51 11.97 13.02
N GLY A 160 15.22 12.01 12.66
CA GLY A 160 14.43 10.81 12.36
C GLY A 160 14.88 10.10 11.09
N LEU A 161 15.20 10.86 10.04
CA LEU A 161 15.73 10.32 8.78
C LEU A 161 17.14 9.73 8.99
N GLN A 162 18.03 10.42 9.72
CA GLN A 162 19.34 9.88 10.05
C GLN A 162 19.25 8.57 10.82
N ALA A 163 18.42 8.52 11.88
CA ALA A 163 18.23 7.32 12.68
C ALA A 163 17.64 6.15 11.85
N GLY A 164 16.70 6.44 10.95
CA GLY A 164 16.14 5.45 10.04
C GLY A 164 17.18 4.91 9.06
N VAL A 165 17.97 5.78 8.44
CA VAL A 165 19.06 5.40 7.54
C VAL A 165 20.10 4.57 8.29
N ASP A 166 20.55 5.00 9.47
CA ASP A 166 21.53 4.25 10.26
C ASP A 166 21.05 2.85 10.61
N ALA A 167 19.77 2.72 10.98
CA ALA A 167 19.16 1.44 11.25
C ALA A 167 19.08 0.53 10.01
N ILE A 168 18.67 1.09 8.85
CA ILE A 168 18.66 0.35 7.59
C ILE A 168 20.06 -0.14 7.24
N LEU A 169 21.05 0.74 7.27
CA LEU A 169 22.43 0.40 6.92
C LEU A 169 23.02 -0.64 7.88
N SER A 170 22.75 -0.56 9.20
CA SER A 170 23.22 -1.55 10.17
C SER A 170 22.64 -2.94 9.87
N VAL A 171 21.34 -3.02 9.52
CA VAL A 171 20.73 -4.31 9.13
C VAL A 171 21.38 -4.87 7.87
N LEU A 172 21.62 -4.04 6.86
CA LEU A 172 22.24 -4.46 5.60
C LEU A 172 23.71 -4.86 5.76
N THR A 173 24.43 -4.33 6.77
CA THR A 173 25.84 -4.68 7.06
C THR A 173 26.01 -5.87 8.00
N GLY A 174 24.92 -6.49 8.46
CA GLY A 174 24.96 -7.72 9.22
C GLY A 174 24.52 -7.63 10.68
N ASP A 175 24.21 -6.43 11.22
CA ASP A 175 23.72 -6.23 12.59
C ASP A 175 22.22 -6.56 12.73
N ALA A 176 21.69 -7.40 11.83
CA ALA A 176 20.27 -7.75 11.78
C ALA A 176 19.77 -8.43 13.07
N GLU A 177 20.63 -9.16 13.79
CA GLU A 177 20.23 -9.91 14.99
C GLU A 177 19.72 -9.02 16.11
N GLU A 178 20.30 -7.84 16.32
CA GLU A 178 19.81 -6.91 17.34
C GLU A 178 18.43 -6.38 17.01
N TRP A 179 18.21 -6.03 15.76
CA TRP A 179 16.92 -5.55 15.27
C TRP A 179 15.86 -6.66 15.26
N GLN A 180 16.25 -7.90 14.95
CA GLN A 180 15.37 -9.07 15.05
C GLN A 180 14.92 -9.33 16.49
N ARG A 181 15.83 -9.18 17.48
CA ARG A 181 15.45 -9.26 18.90
C ARG A 181 14.43 -8.20 19.28
N ARG A 182 14.62 -6.95 18.84
CA ARG A 182 13.67 -5.85 19.07
C ARG A 182 12.30 -6.11 18.41
N ALA A 183 12.30 -6.66 17.21
CA ALA A 183 11.08 -7.06 16.51
C ALA A 183 10.32 -8.16 17.26
N LYS A 184 11.04 -9.16 17.78
CA LYS A 184 10.47 -10.29 18.51
C LYS A 184 9.82 -9.88 19.84
N VAL A 185 10.51 -9.07 20.63
CA VAL A 185 9.96 -8.52 21.89
C VAL A 185 8.66 -7.77 21.65
N ARG A 186 8.57 -7.00 20.56
CA ARG A 186 7.36 -6.23 20.24
C ARG A 186 6.21 -7.10 19.72
N SER A 187 6.50 -8.19 18.99
CA SER A 187 5.47 -9.14 18.55
C SER A 187 4.85 -9.88 19.75
N ASP A 188 5.67 -10.21 20.72
CA ASP A 188 5.22 -10.89 21.95
C ASP A 188 4.35 -9.96 22.83
N GLU A 189 4.70 -8.68 22.88
CA GLU A 189 3.91 -7.67 23.62
C GLU A 189 2.57 -7.36 22.93
N SER A 190 2.51 -7.38 21.60
CA SER A 190 1.26 -7.19 20.86
C SER A 190 0.39 -8.45 20.76
N ALA A 191 0.95 -9.63 21.00
CA ALA A 191 0.24 -10.90 20.98
C ALA A 191 -0.37 -11.27 22.34
N ALA A 192 -0.09 -10.52 23.40
CA ALA A 192 -0.72 -10.71 24.70
C ALA A 192 -2.20 -10.32 24.59
N ILE A 193 -3.03 -11.31 24.26
CA ILE A 193 -4.49 -11.15 24.31
C ILE A 193 -4.83 -10.88 25.78
N ASP A 194 -5.38 -9.69 26.07
CA ASP A 194 -5.79 -9.31 27.41
C ASP A 194 -6.77 -10.37 27.94
N PRO A 195 -6.41 -11.12 29.01
CA PRO A 195 -7.25 -12.17 29.55
C PRO A 195 -8.61 -11.64 30.00
N PHE A 196 -8.70 -10.36 30.36
CA PHE A 196 -9.95 -9.69 30.66
C PHE A 196 -10.86 -9.57 29.43
N LEU A 197 -10.30 -9.24 28.26
CA LEU A 197 -11.06 -9.16 27.00
C LEU A 197 -11.60 -10.55 26.60
N VAL A 198 -10.81 -11.61 26.77
CA VAL A 198 -11.26 -13.00 26.55
C VAL A 198 -12.41 -13.36 27.48
N LEU A 199 -12.30 -13.02 28.77
CA LEU A 199 -13.35 -13.23 29.73
C LEU A 199 -14.65 -12.51 29.34
N VAL A 200 -14.56 -11.25 28.94
CA VAL A 200 -15.72 -10.46 28.48
C VAL A 200 -16.38 -11.11 27.28
N ILE A 201 -15.60 -11.53 26.28
CA ILE A 201 -16.13 -12.23 25.09
C ILE A 201 -16.83 -13.53 25.49
N LEU A 202 -16.26 -14.33 26.40
CA LEU A 202 -16.87 -15.57 26.87
C LEU A 202 -18.20 -15.32 27.65
N VAL A 203 -18.24 -14.28 28.47
CA VAL A 203 -19.47 -13.90 29.20
C VAL A 203 -20.57 -13.44 28.23
N VAL A 204 -20.21 -12.60 27.22
CA VAL A 204 -21.15 -12.15 26.19
C VAL A 204 -21.65 -13.33 25.38
N LEU A 205 -20.75 -14.24 24.97
CA LEU A 205 -21.11 -15.44 24.23
C LEU A 205 -22.05 -16.35 25.03
N ALA A 206 -21.76 -16.58 26.31
CA ALA A 206 -22.63 -17.36 27.23
C ALA A 206 -24.01 -16.70 27.38
N PHE A 207 -24.06 -15.37 27.52
CA PHE A 207 -25.31 -14.62 27.59
C PHE A 207 -26.14 -14.74 26.32
N VAL A 208 -25.50 -14.63 25.12
CA VAL A 208 -26.16 -14.79 23.81
C VAL A 208 -26.69 -16.22 23.67
N LEU A 209 -25.89 -17.23 24.02
CA LEU A 209 -26.29 -18.64 23.96
C LEU A 209 -27.48 -18.92 24.90
N THR A 210 -27.47 -18.40 26.13
CA THR A 210 -28.60 -18.57 27.07
C THR A 210 -29.88 -17.87 26.56
N ARG A 211 -29.74 -16.71 25.90
CA ARG A 211 -30.87 -16.01 25.25
C ARG A 211 -31.43 -16.81 24.06
N LEU A 212 -30.56 -17.37 23.19
CA LEU A 212 -30.96 -18.20 22.06
C LEU A 212 -31.63 -19.52 22.52
N MET A 213 -31.15 -20.13 23.62
CA MET A 213 -31.74 -21.36 24.17
C MET A 213 -33.08 -21.09 24.89
N ARG A 214 -33.24 -19.94 25.56
CA ARG A 214 -34.51 -19.53 26.18
C ARG A 214 -35.59 -19.13 25.16
N GLY A 215 -35.22 -18.75 23.94
CA GLY A 215 -36.19 -18.38 22.91
C GLY A 215 -36.85 -19.56 22.17
N ARG A 216 -36.54 -20.81 22.51
CA ARG A 216 -37.05 -22.02 21.82
C ARG A 216 -38.09 -22.84 22.57
N GLY A 217 -38.82 -22.22 23.49
CA GLY A 217 -39.91 -22.86 24.22
C GLY A 217 -41.30 -22.38 23.77
N GLY A 218 -41.63 -22.50 22.46
CA GLY A 218 -43.00 -22.30 21.97
C GLY A 218 -43.63 -23.64 21.56
N PRO A 219 -44.94 -23.88 21.79
CA PRO A 219 -45.57 -25.17 21.58
C PRO A 219 -45.62 -25.51 20.05
N ARG A 220 -45.03 -26.64 19.71
CA ARG A 220 -45.12 -27.21 18.35
C ARG A 220 -46.53 -27.61 18.02
N ARG A 221 -47.24 -26.84 17.21
CA ARG A 221 -48.41 -27.34 16.45
C ARG A 221 -47.92 -28.08 15.23
N TYR A 222 -48.10 -29.42 15.22
CA TYR A 222 -47.86 -30.25 14.07
C TYR A 222 -48.93 -29.97 13.02
N HIS A 223 -48.55 -29.44 11.84
CA HIS A 223 -49.30 -29.58 10.62
C HIS A 223 -48.49 -30.40 9.65
N ARG A 224 -49.06 -31.55 9.32
CA ARG A 224 -48.56 -32.51 8.33
C ARG A 224 -48.98 -32.04 6.94
N THR A 225 -48.08 -31.72 6.05
CA THR A 225 -48.31 -31.67 4.64
C THR A 225 -47.21 -32.41 3.87
N ARG A 226 -47.70 -33.14 2.91
CA ARG A 226 -47.10 -34.20 2.09
C ARG A 226 -46.41 -33.53 0.91
N SER A 227 -45.24 -34.00 0.55
CA SER A 227 -44.59 -33.95 -0.77
C SER A 227 -43.14 -33.44 -0.69
N GLY A 228 -42.23 -34.29 -1.17
CA GLY A 228 -40.80 -34.20 -1.08
C GLY A 228 -40.19 -33.33 -2.19
N GLY A 229 -38.90 -33.07 -2.03
CA GLY A 229 -38.04 -32.48 -3.05
C GLY A 229 -36.80 -31.86 -2.43
N TRP A 230 -35.66 -32.54 -2.52
CA TRP A 230 -34.34 -32.01 -2.22
C TRP A 230 -33.81 -31.36 -3.48
N ILE A 231 -33.35 -30.09 -3.39
CA ILE A 231 -32.61 -29.42 -4.46
C ILE A 231 -31.27 -28.93 -3.89
N ALA A 232 -30.20 -29.49 -4.45
CA ALA A 232 -28.82 -29.01 -4.20
C ALA A 232 -28.49 -27.91 -5.19
N ALA A 233 -27.91 -26.79 -4.70
CA ALA A 233 -27.40 -25.71 -5.56
C ALA A 233 -25.86 -25.82 -5.69
N PRO A 234 -25.31 -25.59 -6.89
CA PRO A 234 -23.87 -25.69 -7.13
C PRO A 234 -23.15 -24.39 -6.81
N ALA A 235 -21.88 -24.53 -6.36
CA ALA A 235 -20.95 -23.41 -6.08
C ALA A 235 -20.31 -22.90 -7.39
N PRO A 236 -19.99 -21.60 -7.48
CA PRO A 236 -19.23 -21.06 -8.62
C PRO A 236 -17.72 -21.14 -8.39
N SER A 237 -17.04 -21.63 -9.42
CA SER A 237 -15.59 -21.74 -9.55
C SER A 237 -14.94 -20.38 -9.88
N GLY A 238 -13.81 -20.08 -9.25
CA GLY A 238 -13.02 -18.88 -9.48
C GLY A 238 -12.20 -18.93 -10.77
N GLY A 239 -12.15 -17.79 -11.46
CA GLY A 239 -11.30 -17.56 -12.62
C GLY A 239 -10.08 -16.72 -12.24
N GLY A 240 -8.89 -17.18 -12.64
CA GLY A 240 -7.64 -16.47 -12.48
C GLY A 240 -7.45 -15.37 -13.53
N TRP A 241 -6.75 -14.31 -13.13
CA TRP A 241 -6.30 -13.24 -14.03
C TRP A 241 -4.78 -13.13 -13.98
N GLY A 242 -4.16 -13.55 -15.08
CA GLY A 242 -2.79 -13.19 -15.41
C GLY A 242 -2.80 -11.98 -16.36
N GLY A 243 -1.94 -11.01 -16.11
CA GLY A 243 -1.74 -9.87 -17.00
C GLY A 243 -0.30 -9.38 -16.85
N GLY A 244 0.56 -9.75 -17.80
CA GLY A 244 1.91 -9.21 -17.95
C GLY A 244 1.87 -7.87 -18.70
N TRP A 245 2.69 -6.90 -18.25
CA TRP A 245 2.99 -5.69 -19.01
C TRP A 245 4.49 -5.49 -19.05
N SER A 246 5.03 -5.56 -20.23
CA SER A 246 6.38 -5.11 -20.59
C SER A 246 6.25 -3.70 -21.22
N GLY A 247 7.16 -2.80 -20.86
CA GLY A 247 7.27 -1.51 -21.50
C GLY A 247 8.56 -0.84 -21.08
N GLY A 248 9.54 -0.83 -22.00
CA GLY A 248 10.82 -0.17 -21.85
C GLY A 248 10.74 1.30 -22.26
N GLY A 249 11.78 2.05 -21.95
CA GLY A 249 11.99 3.42 -22.43
C GLY A 249 13.17 4.04 -21.71
N GLY A 250 14.34 4.06 -22.32
CA GLY A 250 15.53 4.70 -21.82
C GLY A 250 15.51 6.22 -22.01
N GLY A 251 16.31 6.90 -21.22
CA GLY A 251 16.63 8.31 -21.30
C GLY A 251 17.86 8.56 -20.46
N ASP A 252 19.02 8.56 -21.12
CA ASP A 252 20.33 8.80 -20.54
C ASP A 252 20.55 10.31 -20.41
N SER A 253 20.67 10.80 -19.18
CA SER A 253 21.28 12.09 -18.89
C SER A 253 22.06 11.94 -17.60
N GLY A 254 23.35 12.20 -17.60
CA GLY A 254 24.37 11.98 -16.59
C GLY A 254 24.07 12.52 -15.18
N GLY A 255 23.11 11.92 -14.51
CA GLY A 255 22.71 12.10 -13.13
C GLY A 255 22.67 10.76 -12.43
N PHE A 256 22.54 10.77 -11.10
CA PHE A 256 22.29 9.58 -10.31
C PHE A 256 21.02 8.90 -10.83
N SER A 257 21.11 7.62 -11.21
CA SER A 257 20.00 6.84 -11.74
C SER A 257 19.89 5.50 -11.04
N GLY A 258 18.67 4.95 -11.02
CA GLY A 258 18.44 3.58 -10.58
C GLY A 258 19.02 2.57 -11.54
N GLY A 259 19.50 1.45 -11.05
CA GLY A 259 20.15 0.38 -11.81
C GLY A 259 19.17 -0.63 -12.43
N GLY A 260 17.86 -0.35 -12.47
CA GLY A 260 16.84 -1.21 -13.10
C GLY A 260 16.27 -2.29 -12.19
N GLY A 261 16.43 -2.17 -10.88
CA GLY A 261 15.84 -3.07 -9.90
C GLY A 261 14.32 -2.91 -9.77
N SER A 262 13.67 -3.88 -9.14
CA SER A 262 12.24 -3.86 -8.86
C SER A 262 11.89 -4.33 -7.45
N SER A 263 10.74 -3.89 -6.94
CA SER A 263 10.13 -4.28 -5.67
C SER A 263 8.73 -4.83 -5.91
N GLY A 264 8.31 -5.78 -5.10
CA GLY A 264 6.95 -6.32 -5.05
C GLY A 264 6.03 -5.67 -4.04
N GLY A 265 6.50 -4.62 -3.36
CA GLY A 265 5.80 -4.02 -2.22
C GLY A 265 6.33 -4.51 -0.88
N GLY A 266 7.47 -5.19 -0.86
CA GLY A 266 8.16 -5.56 0.37
C GLY A 266 8.56 -4.33 1.18
N GLY A 267 8.66 -4.51 2.51
CA GLY A 267 8.87 -3.43 3.45
C GLY A 267 7.63 -3.09 4.27
N ALA A 268 7.68 -2.01 5.07
CA ALA A 268 6.55 -1.63 5.91
C ALA A 268 6.34 -0.11 5.91
N SER A 269 5.13 0.26 6.29
CA SER A 269 4.74 1.66 6.55
C SER A 269 4.40 1.87 8.02
N GLY A 270 4.45 3.12 8.44
CA GLY A 270 4.07 3.56 9.77
C GLY A 270 3.70 5.03 9.79
N ASP A 271 2.97 5.39 10.80
CA ASP A 271 2.50 6.74 11.10
C ASP A 271 3.04 7.21 12.47
N TRP A 272 3.03 8.54 12.69
CA TRP A 272 3.46 9.15 13.93
C TRP A 272 2.57 10.30 14.38
#